data_803997b1b1e15dad2df8d2daed82f8e1
#
_entry.id   803997b1b1e15dad2df8d2daed82f8e1
#
_cell.length_a   1.000
_cell.length_b   1.000
_cell.length_c   1.000
_cell.angle_alpha   90.00
_cell.angle_beta   90.00
_cell.angle_gamma   90.00
#
_symmetry.space_group_name_H-M   'P 1'
#
loop_
_entity.id
_entity.type
_entity.pdbx_description
1 polymer ?
#
loop_
_entity_poly.entity_id
_entity_poly.type
_entity_poly.pdbx_seq_one_letter_code
_entity_poly.pdbx_strand_id
1 'polypeptide(L)'
;MTIVNVNDANFEQEVLRSELPVLIDFYADWCQPCKQLAPVIDSVAKKLEGKLKVAKIDVDRSPMVAQSFRVQSIPMLVVIHQGQLVGHQLG
;
A
#
# COMPACT_ATOMS: atom_id res chain seq x y z
N MET A 1 13.71 -1.68 -7.99
CA MET A 1 12.44 -1.01 -7.92
C MET A 1 11.79 -1.19 -6.56
N THR A 2 11.14 -0.17 -6.05
CA THR A 2 10.70 -0.13 -4.66
C THR A 2 9.22 -0.42 -4.46
N ILE A 3 8.56 -1.04 -5.44
CA ILE A 3 7.18 -1.50 -5.29
C ILE A 3 7.20 -2.97 -4.92
N VAL A 4 6.58 -3.28 -3.77
CA VAL A 4 6.53 -4.64 -3.25
C VAL A 4 5.07 -5.08 -3.19
N ASN A 5 4.79 -6.29 -3.64
CA ASN A 5 3.47 -6.87 -3.48
C ASN A 5 3.37 -7.50 -2.09
N VAL A 6 2.39 -7.04 -1.32
CA VAL A 6 2.25 -7.43 0.08
C VAL A 6 0.91 -8.14 0.27
N ASN A 7 0.89 -9.16 1.11
CA ASN A 7 -0.30 -9.91 1.47
C ASN A 7 -0.27 -10.20 2.96
N ASP A 8 -1.24 -10.99 3.44
CA ASP A 8 -1.33 -11.31 4.86
C ASP A 8 -0.07 -12.00 5.37
N ALA A 9 0.63 -12.76 4.52
CA ALA A 9 1.78 -13.56 4.95
C ALA A 9 3.03 -12.71 5.14
N ASN A 10 3.22 -11.65 4.35
CA ASN A 10 4.46 -10.86 4.41
C ASN A 10 4.26 -9.42 4.92
N PHE A 11 3.05 -9.08 5.37
CA PHE A 11 2.74 -7.72 5.80
C PHE A 11 3.65 -7.25 6.94
N GLU A 12 3.83 -8.09 7.95
CA GLU A 12 4.67 -7.69 9.10
C GLU A 12 6.09 -7.39 8.64
N GLN A 13 6.67 -8.28 7.85
CA GLN A 13 8.04 -8.15 7.38
C GLN A 13 8.21 -6.92 6.50
N GLU A 14 7.32 -6.73 5.54
CA GLU A 14 7.50 -5.71 4.51
C GLU A 14 7.03 -4.33 4.96
N VAL A 15 6.06 -4.26 5.84
CA VAL A 15 5.46 -2.99 6.25
C VAL A 15 5.86 -2.60 7.67
N LEU A 16 5.56 -3.46 8.64
CA LEU A 16 5.76 -3.10 10.05
C LEU A 16 7.23 -3.01 10.42
N ARG A 17 8.07 -3.83 9.82
CA ARG A 17 9.51 -3.85 10.08
C ARG A 17 10.32 -3.01 9.11
N SER A 18 9.67 -2.28 8.22
CA SER A 18 10.37 -1.43 7.27
C SER A 18 11.05 -0.27 7.98
N GLU A 19 12.30 -0.01 7.62
CA GLU A 19 13.02 1.15 8.12
C GLU A 19 12.56 2.44 7.46
N LEU A 20 12.03 2.34 6.24
CA LEU A 20 11.50 3.48 5.51
C LEU A 20 10.00 3.60 5.77
N PRO A 21 9.45 4.82 5.64
CA PRO A 21 7.99 4.95 5.58
C PRO A 21 7.46 4.12 4.41
N VAL A 22 6.27 3.55 4.60
CA VAL A 22 5.64 2.71 3.59
C VAL A 22 4.34 3.33 3.14
N LEU A 23 4.20 3.57 1.85
CA LEU A 23 2.94 3.96 1.24
C LEU A 23 2.24 2.68 0.80
N ILE A 24 1.08 2.41 1.37
CA ILE A 24 0.29 1.25 1.01
C ILE A 24 -0.80 1.68 0.04
N ASP A 25 -0.89 0.97 -1.09
CA ASP A 25 -1.94 1.15 -2.09
C ASP A 25 -2.85 -0.08 -2.01
N PHE A 26 -4.01 0.07 -1.37
CA PHE A 26 -5.04 -0.97 -1.34
C PHE A 26 -5.83 -0.93 -2.65
N TYR A 27 -5.87 -2.04 -3.35
CA TYR A 27 -6.49 -2.12 -4.66
C TYR A 27 -7.15 -3.47 -4.86
N ALA A 28 -7.83 -3.63 -5.99
CA ALA A 28 -8.33 -4.92 -6.47
C ALA A 28 -8.24 -4.95 -7.98
N ASP A 29 -8.16 -6.14 -8.55
CA ASP A 29 -8.01 -6.31 -10.00
C ASP A 29 -9.22 -5.77 -10.77
N TRP A 30 -10.41 -5.80 -10.16
CA TRP A 30 -11.65 -5.33 -10.79
C TRP A 30 -11.89 -3.83 -10.63
N CYS A 31 -11.02 -3.14 -9.93
CA CYS A 31 -11.22 -1.73 -9.57
C CYS A 31 -10.64 -0.83 -10.65
N GLN A 32 -11.51 -0.19 -11.43
CA GLN A 32 -11.08 0.68 -12.52
C GLN A 32 -10.33 1.93 -12.03
N PRO A 33 -10.80 2.64 -10.98
CA PRO A 33 -10.03 3.78 -10.46
C PRO A 33 -8.65 3.38 -9.96
N CYS A 34 -8.50 2.15 -9.42
CA CYS A 34 -7.20 1.66 -8.98
C CYS A 34 -6.25 1.55 -10.17
N LYS A 35 -6.73 1.10 -11.32
CA LYS A 35 -5.92 0.98 -12.52
C LYS A 35 -5.49 2.35 -13.04
N GLN A 36 -6.34 3.35 -12.91
CA GLN A 36 -6.01 4.71 -13.32
C GLN A 36 -4.96 5.33 -12.40
N LEU A 37 -4.95 4.92 -11.13
CA LEU A 37 -3.99 5.42 -10.15
C LEU A 37 -2.61 4.76 -10.28
N ALA A 38 -2.54 3.56 -10.86
CA ALA A 38 -1.31 2.78 -10.90
C ALA A 38 -0.12 3.54 -11.49
N PRO A 39 -0.25 4.28 -12.61
CA PRO A 39 0.88 5.04 -13.14
C PRO A 39 1.39 6.12 -12.18
N VAL A 40 0.48 6.72 -11.40
CA VAL A 40 0.85 7.73 -10.42
C VAL A 40 1.66 7.08 -9.30
N ILE A 41 1.22 5.91 -8.83
CA ILE A 41 1.94 5.17 -7.79
C ILE A 41 3.32 4.77 -8.28
N ASP A 42 3.43 4.31 -9.52
CA ASP A 42 4.72 3.98 -10.12
C ASP A 42 5.66 5.18 -10.15
N SER A 43 5.11 6.35 -10.50
CA SER A 43 5.88 7.59 -10.56
C SER A 43 6.38 7.99 -9.18
N VAL A 44 5.53 7.89 -8.16
CA VAL A 44 5.91 8.20 -6.78
C VAL A 44 7.01 7.26 -6.30
N ALA A 45 6.88 5.97 -6.61
CA ALA A 45 7.87 4.98 -6.20
C ALA A 45 9.25 5.31 -6.79
N LYS A 46 9.29 5.74 -8.05
CA LYS A 46 10.55 6.10 -8.70
C LYS A 46 11.15 7.36 -8.11
N LYS A 47 10.32 8.39 -7.90
CA LYS A 47 10.80 9.68 -7.40
C LYS A 47 11.32 9.60 -5.99
N LEU A 48 10.72 8.74 -5.17
CA LEU A 48 11.06 8.66 -3.75
C LEU A 48 11.83 7.39 -3.40
N GLU A 49 12.42 6.75 -4.39
CA GLU A 49 13.23 5.56 -4.17
C GLU A 49 14.33 5.85 -3.14
N GLY A 50 14.46 4.96 -2.16
CA GLY A 50 15.41 5.13 -1.06
C GLY A 50 14.87 5.96 0.10
N LYS A 51 13.75 6.66 -0.10
CA LYS A 51 13.12 7.48 0.95
C LYS A 51 11.76 6.96 1.36
N LEU A 52 11.07 6.29 0.46
CA LEU A 52 9.73 5.76 0.67
C LEU A 52 9.65 4.40 0.01
N LYS A 53 9.04 3.46 0.70
CA LYS A 53 8.75 2.14 0.16
C LYS A 53 7.29 2.11 -0.26
N VAL A 54 6.97 1.55 -1.42
CA VAL A 54 5.59 1.43 -1.88
C VAL A 54 5.18 -0.03 -1.81
N ALA A 55 4.08 -0.30 -1.12
CA ALA A 55 3.52 -1.64 -0.97
C ALA A 55 2.14 -1.66 -1.62
N LYS A 56 1.91 -2.61 -2.51
CA LYS A 56 0.60 -2.81 -3.12
C LYS A 56 -0.07 -4.01 -2.47
N ILE A 57 -1.29 -3.82 -2.00
CA ILE A 57 -2.04 -4.86 -1.30
C ILE A 57 -3.38 -5.07 -1.99
N ASP A 58 -3.55 -6.26 -2.55
CA ASP A 58 -4.82 -6.68 -3.16
C ASP A 58 -5.77 -7.07 -2.03
N VAL A 59 -6.87 -6.33 -1.88
CA VAL A 59 -7.80 -6.55 -0.77
C VAL A 59 -8.48 -7.91 -0.84
N ASP A 60 -8.66 -8.46 -2.04
CA ASP A 60 -9.30 -9.76 -2.19
C ASP A 60 -8.38 -10.90 -1.75
N ARG A 61 -7.07 -10.72 -1.92
CA ARG A 61 -6.07 -11.74 -1.56
C ARG A 61 -5.46 -11.51 -0.19
N SER A 62 -5.82 -10.41 0.46
CA SER A 62 -5.23 -10.03 1.74
C SER A 62 -6.34 -9.60 2.70
N PRO A 63 -7.30 -10.52 2.99
CA PRO A 63 -8.49 -10.13 3.76
C PRO A 63 -8.17 -9.71 5.18
N MET A 64 -7.14 -10.28 5.80
CA MET A 64 -6.82 -9.94 7.19
C MET A 64 -6.26 -8.53 7.29
N VAL A 65 -5.33 -8.17 6.39
CA VAL A 65 -4.77 -6.82 6.38
C VAL A 65 -5.84 -5.81 6.03
N ALA A 66 -6.65 -6.09 4.99
CA ALA A 66 -7.73 -5.19 4.58
C ALA A 66 -8.70 -4.93 5.72
N GLN A 67 -9.05 -5.97 6.48
CA GLN A 67 -9.95 -5.82 7.61
C GLN A 67 -9.29 -5.02 8.74
N SER A 68 -8.01 -5.24 8.99
CA SER A 68 -7.28 -4.50 10.02
C SER A 68 -7.29 -3.00 9.76
N PHE A 69 -7.24 -2.60 8.51
CA PHE A 69 -7.28 -1.19 8.13
C PHE A 69 -8.69 -0.69 7.84
N ARG A 70 -9.69 -1.54 8.02
CA ARG A 70 -11.11 -1.22 7.78
C ARG A 70 -11.32 -0.63 6.38
N VAL A 71 -10.71 -1.28 5.39
CA VAL A 71 -10.82 -0.82 4.01
C VAL A 71 -12.23 -1.06 3.52
N GLN A 72 -12.97 0.03 3.23
CA GLN A 72 -14.35 -0.04 2.75
C GLN A 72 -14.49 0.42 1.31
N SER A 73 -13.56 1.25 0.86
CA SER A 73 -13.56 1.71 -0.52
C SER A 73 -12.15 1.72 -1.04
N ILE A 74 -11.99 1.46 -2.33
CA ILE A 74 -10.68 1.43 -2.98
C ILE A 74 -10.73 2.31 -4.24
N PRO A 75 -9.59 2.89 -4.63
CA PRO A 75 -8.28 2.77 -3.98
C PRO A 75 -8.24 3.49 -2.63
N MET A 76 -7.45 2.96 -1.72
CA MET A 76 -7.21 3.61 -0.44
C MET A 76 -5.70 3.64 -0.22
N LEU A 77 -5.17 4.81 0.11
CA LEU A 77 -3.75 5.00 0.37
C LEU A 77 -3.52 5.23 1.84
N VAL A 78 -2.51 4.55 2.38
CA VAL A 78 -2.17 4.62 3.79
C VAL A 78 -0.65 4.76 3.89
N VAL A 79 -0.17 5.61 4.79
CA VAL A 79 1.26 5.72 5.05
C VAL A 79 1.53 5.21 6.46
N ILE A 80 2.43 4.25 6.57
CA ILE A 80 2.88 3.67 7.84
C ILE A 80 4.35 4.00 8.02
N HIS A 81 4.71 4.48 9.21
CA HIS A 81 6.10 4.73 9.55
C HIS A 81 6.36 4.17 10.95
N GLN A 82 7.33 3.27 11.04
CA GLN A 82 7.71 2.63 12.30
C GLN A 82 6.51 1.99 12.98
N GLY A 83 5.70 1.31 12.18
CA GLY A 83 4.54 0.59 12.68
C GLY A 83 3.33 1.45 13.00
N GLN A 84 3.38 2.74 12.73
CA GLN A 84 2.29 3.65 13.07
C GLN A 84 1.68 4.29 11.82
N LEU A 85 0.36 4.44 11.85
CA LEU A 85 -0.37 5.12 10.79
C LEU A 85 -0.09 6.62 10.88
N VAL A 86 0.49 7.20 9.83
CA VAL A 86 0.80 8.61 9.80
C VAL A 86 -0.02 9.38 8.76
N GLY A 87 -0.81 8.70 7.95
CA GLY A 87 -1.69 9.37 6.99
C GLY A 87 -2.53 8.38 6.23
N HIS A 88 -3.65 8.86 5.68
CA HIS A 88 -4.46 8.05 4.78
C HIS A 88 -5.22 8.95 3.81
N GLN A 89 -5.60 8.38 2.67
CA GLN A 89 -6.30 9.09 1.61
C GLN A 89 -7.16 8.10 0.84
N LEU A 90 -8.42 8.46 0.61
CA LEU A 90 -9.29 7.71 -0.26
C LEU A 90 -9.16 8.25 -1.69
N GLY A 91 -9.02 7.32 -2.61
CA GLY A 91 -8.77 7.57 -3.98
C GLY A 91 -9.47 8.64 -4.67
#